data_31b26f8f3b159c1ec27b8452418e9409
#
_entry.id   31b26f8f3b159c1ec27b8452418e9409
#
_cell.length_a   1.000
_cell.length_b   1.000
_cell.length_c   1.000
_cell.angle_alpha   90.00
_cell.angle_beta   90.00
_cell.angle_gamma   90.00
#
_symmetry.space_group_name_H-M   'P 1'
#
loop_
_entity.id
_entity.type
_entity.pdbx_description
1 polymer ?
#
loop_
_entity_poly.entity_id
_entity_poly.type
_entity_poly.pdbx_seq_one_letter_code
_entity_poly.pdbx_strand_id
1 'polypeptide(L)'
;MNSVDVGSPWVFSEGLAAVIIKNHWGYINQNGNVEIEPKFTDAAGFSEGLAAVAVNNKYGFIDRYGTMVIEPQYDFALAFSEGLATVQIGNQLQIIDKTGAVVTDFGEKYTDVEQFSCGLAAAEVDFSKYGFIDRSGKMVIEPKFFFVLPFIDGLALVDLTEDGKSGFIDTTGRFVIEPQFDEAESFSEGVAPVMKDGSWSFIDKNGVEVSRLGDRFDYVMSLTEGYARVKMGEKYGLIDKEGNLLVDAKFDNLNIFSEGLAYARIGDTHGYINYSGNFAIQKPVTKPTLIDKLRGRKDWLRW
;
A
#
# COMPACT_ATOMS: atom_id res chain seq x y z
N MET A 1 21.99 -3.62 -24.64
CA MET A 1 21.37 -3.45 -23.31
C MET A 1 19.88 -3.25 -23.55
N ASN A 2 19.06 -4.24 -23.18
CA ASN A 2 17.61 -4.17 -23.42
C ASN A 2 17.00 -3.12 -22.50
N SER A 3 16.34 -2.10 -23.07
CA SER A 3 15.57 -1.12 -22.31
C SER A 3 14.40 -1.84 -21.63
N VAL A 4 14.37 -1.86 -20.32
CA VAL A 4 13.26 -2.34 -19.52
C VAL A 4 12.25 -1.19 -19.51
N ASP A 5 11.11 -1.35 -20.19
CA ASP A 5 10.01 -0.41 -20.13
C ASP A 5 9.26 -0.69 -18.80
N VAL A 6 9.39 0.20 -17.84
CA VAL A 6 8.86 0.01 -16.49
C VAL A 6 7.55 0.77 -16.41
N GLY A 7 6.43 0.12 -16.72
CA GLY A 7 5.10 0.63 -16.36
C GLY A 7 4.93 0.53 -14.85
N SER A 8 4.38 1.56 -14.21
CA SER A 8 4.14 1.71 -12.75
C SER A 8 4.82 0.65 -11.86
N PRO A 9 6.10 0.81 -11.52
CA PRO A 9 6.81 -0.18 -10.73
C PRO A 9 6.36 -0.11 -9.27
N TRP A 10 6.27 -1.28 -8.64
CA TRP A 10 6.00 -1.40 -7.23
C TRP A 10 7.19 -0.90 -6.39
N VAL A 11 6.94 -0.62 -5.14
CA VAL A 11 8.00 -0.36 -4.16
C VAL A 11 8.91 -1.59 -4.01
N PHE A 12 10.17 -1.38 -3.66
CA PHE A 12 11.04 -2.48 -3.29
C PHE A 12 10.54 -3.16 -2.02
N SER A 13 10.54 -4.46 -2.03
CA SER A 13 10.24 -5.28 -0.86
C SER A 13 11.08 -6.55 -0.91
N GLU A 14 11.77 -6.86 0.17
CA GLU A 14 12.67 -8.02 0.28
C GLU A 14 13.77 -8.05 -0.80
N GLY A 15 14.24 -6.85 -1.18
CA GLY A 15 15.31 -6.66 -2.19
C GLY A 15 14.85 -6.71 -3.64
N LEU A 16 13.55 -6.88 -3.90
CA LEU A 16 12.99 -7.00 -5.24
C LEU A 16 11.84 -6.03 -5.46
N ALA A 17 11.70 -5.52 -6.70
CA ALA A 17 10.56 -4.74 -7.12
C ALA A 17 9.93 -5.36 -8.37
N ALA A 18 8.61 -5.53 -8.37
CA ALA A 18 7.87 -5.96 -9.54
C ALA A 18 7.86 -4.85 -10.60
N VAL A 19 8.15 -5.20 -11.86
CA VAL A 19 8.25 -4.28 -12.98
C VAL A 19 7.67 -4.89 -14.25
N ILE A 20 7.11 -4.06 -15.12
CA ILE A 20 6.65 -4.49 -16.43
C ILE A 20 7.80 -4.39 -17.44
N ILE A 21 8.08 -5.50 -18.12
CA ILE A 21 9.07 -5.59 -19.20
C ILE A 21 8.38 -6.26 -20.39
N LYS A 22 8.29 -5.56 -21.52
CA LYS A 22 7.63 -6.08 -22.74
C LYS A 22 6.21 -6.64 -22.48
N ASN A 23 5.41 -5.89 -21.72
CA ASN A 23 4.02 -6.23 -21.35
C ASN A 23 3.85 -7.42 -20.41
N HIS A 24 4.92 -7.91 -19.79
CA HIS A 24 4.86 -8.94 -18.74
C HIS A 24 5.52 -8.45 -17.48
N TRP A 25 5.01 -8.89 -16.35
CA TRP A 25 5.60 -8.63 -15.04
C TRP A 25 6.76 -9.58 -14.77
N GLY A 26 7.82 -9.02 -14.23
CA GLY A 26 8.99 -9.70 -13.69
C GLY A 26 9.55 -8.91 -12.52
N TYR A 27 10.70 -9.26 -12.01
CA TYR A 27 11.27 -8.57 -10.85
C TYR A 27 12.70 -8.13 -11.10
N ILE A 28 13.03 -6.94 -10.60
CA ILE A 28 14.39 -6.40 -10.61
C ILE A 28 14.92 -6.27 -9.18
N ASN A 29 16.23 -6.34 -9.04
CA ASN A 29 16.91 -6.01 -7.79
C ASN A 29 17.21 -4.49 -7.68
N GLN A 30 17.75 -4.06 -6.54
CA GLN A 30 18.11 -2.66 -6.25
C GLN A 30 19.20 -2.09 -7.17
N ASN A 31 19.92 -2.93 -7.92
CA ASN A 31 20.86 -2.50 -8.98
C ASN A 31 20.16 -2.33 -10.34
N GLY A 32 18.87 -2.62 -10.43
CA GLY A 32 18.10 -2.58 -11.67
C GLY A 32 18.30 -3.78 -12.59
N ASN A 33 18.90 -4.86 -12.12
CA ASN A 33 19.07 -6.11 -12.86
C ASN A 33 17.81 -6.98 -12.71
N VAL A 34 17.43 -7.65 -13.82
CA VAL A 34 16.32 -8.62 -13.80
C VAL A 34 16.75 -9.84 -12.99
N GLU A 35 16.01 -10.17 -11.95
CA GLU A 35 16.21 -11.37 -11.11
C GLU A 35 15.19 -12.46 -11.45
N ILE A 36 13.94 -12.07 -11.72
CA ILE A 36 12.89 -12.99 -12.16
C ILE A 36 12.41 -12.52 -13.52
N GLU A 37 12.60 -13.36 -14.53
CA GLU A 37 12.24 -13.06 -15.91
C GLU A 37 10.76 -12.71 -16.07
N PRO A 38 10.45 -11.70 -16.91
CA PRO A 38 9.08 -11.26 -17.10
C PRO A 38 8.25 -12.32 -17.84
N LYS A 39 7.31 -12.90 -17.12
CA LYS A 39 6.42 -13.96 -17.63
C LYS A 39 5.00 -13.91 -17.07
N PHE A 40 4.75 -13.05 -16.08
CA PHE A 40 3.46 -12.98 -15.42
C PHE A 40 2.55 -11.93 -16.06
N THR A 41 1.24 -12.14 -15.98
CA THR A 41 0.23 -11.18 -16.45
C THR A 41 -0.04 -10.09 -15.41
N ASP A 42 0.22 -10.39 -14.13
CA ASP A 42 0.20 -9.46 -13.01
C ASP A 42 1.18 -9.93 -11.91
N ALA A 43 1.65 -9.00 -11.06
CA ALA A 43 2.56 -9.34 -9.97
C ALA A 43 2.51 -8.29 -8.86
N ALA A 44 2.45 -8.75 -7.62
CA ALA A 44 2.56 -7.94 -6.41
C ALA A 44 4.01 -7.91 -5.89
N GLY A 45 4.29 -7.03 -4.92
CA GLY A 45 5.54 -7.04 -4.16
C GLY A 45 5.69 -8.31 -3.32
N PHE A 46 6.93 -8.64 -2.97
CA PHE A 46 7.21 -9.71 -2.02
C PHE A 46 6.75 -9.32 -0.62
N SER A 47 6.18 -10.25 0.08
CA SER A 47 5.88 -10.14 1.50
C SER A 47 6.04 -11.50 2.16
N GLU A 48 6.80 -11.53 3.24
CA GLU A 48 7.08 -12.75 4.02
C GLU A 48 7.64 -13.92 3.19
N GLY A 49 8.46 -13.58 2.17
CA GLY A 49 9.15 -14.53 1.30
C GLY A 49 8.35 -14.99 0.08
N LEU A 50 7.11 -14.55 -0.09
CA LEU A 50 6.24 -14.91 -1.20
C LEU A 50 5.70 -13.67 -1.92
N ALA A 51 5.42 -13.81 -3.22
CA ALA A 51 4.76 -12.78 -4.01
C ALA A 51 3.57 -13.36 -4.78
N ALA A 52 2.43 -12.70 -4.72
CA ALA A 52 1.29 -13.06 -5.54
C ALA A 52 1.58 -12.70 -7.00
N VAL A 53 1.38 -13.65 -7.91
CA VAL A 53 1.57 -13.46 -9.36
C VAL A 53 0.42 -14.08 -10.13
N ALA A 54 0.04 -13.48 -11.25
CA ALA A 54 -1.00 -14.02 -12.11
C ALA A 54 -0.42 -14.71 -13.35
N VAL A 55 -0.95 -15.89 -13.66
CA VAL A 55 -0.73 -16.62 -14.90
C VAL A 55 -2.10 -16.99 -15.47
N ASN A 56 -2.36 -16.61 -16.72
CA ASN A 56 -3.67 -16.84 -17.37
C ASN A 56 -4.86 -16.32 -16.54
N ASN A 57 -4.73 -15.13 -15.95
CA ASN A 57 -5.71 -14.45 -15.09
C ASN A 57 -6.08 -15.21 -13.80
N LYS A 58 -5.23 -16.11 -13.34
CA LYS A 58 -5.34 -16.72 -12.02
C LYS A 58 -4.10 -16.43 -11.20
N TYR A 59 -4.31 -16.08 -9.94
CA TYR A 59 -3.24 -15.82 -8.99
C TYR A 59 -2.76 -17.09 -8.31
N GLY A 60 -1.46 -17.18 -8.14
CA GLY A 60 -0.73 -18.10 -7.29
C GLY A 60 0.40 -17.37 -6.60
N PHE A 61 1.30 -18.08 -5.98
CA PHE A 61 2.39 -17.45 -5.24
C PHE A 61 3.74 -18.06 -5.63
N ILE A 62 4.73 -17.19 -5.81
CA ILE A 62 6.12 -17.57 -6.08
C ILE A 62 7.03 -17.26 -4.90
N ASP A 63 8.14 -17.99 -4.79
CA ASP A 63 9.25 -17.64 -3.94
C ASP A 63 10.17 -16.58 -4.58
N ARG A 64 11.17 -16.11 -3.84
CA ARG A 64 12.12 -15.10 -4.31
C ARG A 64 12.98 -15.52 -5.53
N TYR A 65 12.97 -16.80 -5.89
CA TYR A 65 13.67 -17.33 -7.06
C TYR A 65 12.76 -17.46 -8.29
N GLY A 66 11.47 -17.08 -8.14
CA GLY A 66 10.46 -17.19 -9.19
C GLY A 66 9.89 -18.58 -9.37
N THR A 67 10.11 -19.48 -8.37
CA THR A 67 9.53 -20.84 -8.33
C THR A 67 8.11 -20.76 -7.77
N MET A 68 7.17 -21.43 -8.44
CA MET A 68 5.78 -21.49 -7.97
C MET A 68 5.70 -22.34 -6.70
N VAL A 69 5.18 -21.74 -5.61
CA VAL A 69 4.93 -22.38 -4.31
C VAL A 69 3.46 -22.76 -4.18
N ILE A 70 2.58 -21.88 -4.65
CA ILE A 70 1.14 -22.15 -4.71
C ILE A 70 0.71 -21.92 -6.15
N GLU A 71 0.20 -22.98 -6.79
CA GLU A 71 -0.19 -22.94 -8.20
C GLU A 71 -1.33 -21.93 -8.47
N PRO A 72 -1.34 -21.29 -9.65
CA PRO A 72 -2.35 -20.31 -10.02
C PRO A 72 -3.76 -20.91 -10.06
N GLN A 73 -4.62 -20.48 -9.15
CA GLN A 73 -6.00 -20.98 -9.04
C GLN A 73 -6.99 -19.91 -8.57
N TYR A 74 -6.53 -18.84 -7.93
CA TYR A 74 -7.37 -17.80 -7.36
C TYR A 74 -7.71 -16.70 -8.37
N ASP A 75 -8.90 -16.12 -8.26
CA ASP A 75 -9.31 -14.96 -9.07
C ASP A 75 -8.68 -13.68 -8.56
N PHE A 76 -8.39 -13.62 -7.26
CA PHE A 76 -7.70 -12.53 -6.59
C PHE A 76 -6.89 -13.08 -5.40
N ALA A 77 -5.79 -12.41 -5.06
CA ALA A 77 -4.97 -12.75 -3.91
C ALA A 77 -4.29 -11.48 -3.36
N LEU A 78 -4.39 -11.27 -2.06
CA LEU A 78 -3.57 -10.30 -1.34
C LEU A 78 -2.20 -10.89 -0.99
N ALA A 79 -1.24 -10.03 -0.70
CA ALA A 79 0.07 -10.46 -0.21
C ALA A 79 -0.06 -11.12 1.18
N PHE A 80 0.90 -11.99 1.52
CA PHE A 80 0.96 -12.58 2.85
C PHE A 80 1.25 -11.52 3.91
N SER A 81 0.54 -11.58 5.01
CA SER A 81 0.77 -10.80 6.21
C SER A 81 0.44 -11.66 7.44
N GLU A 82 1.33 -11.66 8.42
CA GLU A 82 1.21 -12.49 9.64
C GLU A 82 1.03 -13.99 9.34
N GLY A 83 1.63 -14.45 8.24
CA GLY A 83 1.59 -15.85 7.79
C GLY A 83 0.33 -16.24 7.02
N LEU A 84 -0.58 -15.30 6.74
CA LEU A 84 -1.87 -15.51 6.12
C LEU A 84 -2.04 -14.63 4.88
N ALA A 85 -2.82 -15.10 3.91
CA ALA A 85 -3.23 -14.32 2.75
C ALA A 85 -4.72 -14.50 2.49
N THR A 86 -5.41 -13.40 2.18
CA THR A 86 -6.78 -13.44 1.67
C THR A 86 -6.76 -13.76 0.18
N VAL A 87 -7.55 -14.74 -0.22
CA VAL A 87 -7.72 -15.14 -1.62
C VAL A 87 -9.20 -15.26 -1.97
N GLN A 88 -9.50 -15.16 -3.26
CA GLN A 88 -10.87 -15.25 -3.76
C GLN A 88 -10.99 -16.28 -4.89
N ILE A 89 -12.06 -17.07 -4.88
CA ILE A 89 -12.49 -17.96 -5.96
C ILE A 89 -13.98 -17.69 -6.23
N GLY A 90 -14.30 -17.14 -7.41
CA GLY A 90 -15.64 -16.63 -7.68
C GLY A 90 -16.00 -15.52 -6.70
N ASN A 91 -17.10 -15.71 -5.94
CA ASN A 91 -17.51 -14.77 -4.89
C ASN A 91 -17.09 -15.23 -3.48
N GLN A 92 -16.31 -16.32 -3.39
CA GLN A 92 -15.93 -16.90 -2.09
C GLN A 92 -14.59 -16.38 -1.64
N LEU A 93 -14.53 -15.78 -0.46
CA LEU A 93 -13.33 -15.33 0.21
C LEU A 93 -12.80 -16.40 1.16
N GLN A 94 -11.51 -16.62 1.12
CA GLN A 94 -10.81 -17.58 1.98
C GLN A 94 -9.52 -16.97 2.52
N ILE A 95 -9.09 -17.45 3.67
CA ILE A 95 -7.75 -17.22 4.19
C ILE A 95 -6.94 -18.50 4.02
N ILE A 96 -5.76 -18.36 3.46
CA ILE A 96 -4.80 -19.46 3.28
C ILE A 96 -3.52 -19.20 4.07
N ASP A 97 -2.83 -20.27 4.43
CA ASP A 97 -1.46 -20.22 4.91
C ASP A 97 -0.44 -20.26 3.76
N LYS A 98 0.86 -20.16 4.07
CA LYS A 98 1.95 -20.16 3.08
C LYS A 98 2.12 -21.46 2.30
N THR A 99 1.46 -22.53 2.71
CA THR A 99 1.43 -23.81 1.97
C THR A 99 0.27 -23.86 0.96
N GLY A 100 -0.63 -22.88 1.01
CA GLY A 100 -1.87 -22.84 0.25
C GLY A 100 -3.02 -23.61 0.92
N ALA A 101 -2.83 -24.08 2.16
CA ALA A 101 -3.90 -24.73 2.92
C ALA A 101 -4.91 -23.68 3.40
N VAL A 102 -6.21 -23.96 3.21
CA VAL A 102 -7.28 -23.09 3.69
C VAL A 102 -7.35 -23.14 5.21
N VAL A 103 -7.13 -21.98 5.83
CA VAL A 103 -7.24 -21.77 7.27
C VAL A 103 -8.68 -21.44 7.65
N THR A 104 -9.31 -20.54 6.88
CA THR A 104 -10.71 -20.13 7.10
C THR A 104 -11.39 -19.92 5.75
N ASP A 105 -12.59 -20.46 5.62
CA ASP A 105 -13.46 -20.26 4.47
C ASP A 105 -14.66 -19.42 4.91
N PHE A 106 -14.79 -18.23 4.35
CA PHE A 106 -15.89 -17.31 4.67
C PHE A 106 -17.12 -17.52 3.79
N GLY A 107 -16.96 -18.26 2.66
CA GLY A 107 -17.98 -18.29 1.63
C GLY A 107 -18.24 -16.86 1.11
N GLU A 108 -19.52 -16.46 1.13
CA GLU A 108 -19.98 -15.11 0.74
C GLU A 108 -20.36 -14.25 1.96
N LYS A 109 -19.85 -14.58 3.16
CA LYS A 109 -20.21 -13.88 4.41
C LYS A 109 -19.71 -12.42 4.43
N TYR A 110 -18.56 -12.17 3.84
CA TYR A 110 -17.94 -10.87 3.72
C TYR A 110 -17.82 -10.50 2.25
N THR A 111 -17.97 -9.23 1.93
CA THR A 111 -17.78 -8.71 0.57
C THR A 111 -16.32 -8.38 0.29
N ASP A 112 -15.56 -8.09 1.34
CA ASP A 112 -14.10 -7.90 1.29
C ASP A 112 -13.47 -8.29 2.63
N VAL A 113 -12.20 -8.75 2.58
CA VAL A 113 -11.37 -9.02 3.76
C VAL A 113 -9.95 -8.60 3.44
N GLU A 114 -9.48 -7.59 4.14
CA GLU A 114 -8.14 -7.01 3.97
C GLU A 114 -7.04 -7.88 4.62
N GLN A 115 -5.79 -7.44 4.47
CA GLN A 115 -4.64 -8.10 5.09
C GLN A 115 -4.72 -8.07 6.62
N PHE A 116 -4.20 -9.14 7.25
CA PHE A 116 -4.06 -9.17 8.70
C PHE A 116 -2.97 -8.21 9.17
N SER A 117 -3.26 -7.49 10.22
CA SER A 117 -2.31 -6.65 10.95
C SER A 117 -2.71 -6.56 12.42
N CYS A 118 -1.74 -6.70 13.33
CA CYS A 118 -1.99 -6.80 14.77
C CYS A 118 -3.00 -7.89 15.15
N GLY A 119 -3.04 -9.00 14.39
CA GLY A 119 -3.92 -10.16 14.60
C GLY A 119 -5.35 -9.99 14.11
N LEU A 120 -5.69 -8.86 13.50
CA LEU A 120 -7.01 -8.52 12.97
C LEU A 120 -6.95 -8.18 11.49
N ALA A 121 -8.03 -8.43 10.76
CA ALA A 121 -8.23 -7.98 9.39
C ALA A 121 -9.53 -7.16 9.30
N ALA A 122 -9.51 -6.07 8.56
CA ALA A 122 -10.74 -5.37 8.23
C ALA A 122 -11.62 -6.28 7.34
N ALA A 123 -12.91 -6.34 7.65
CA ALA A 123 -13.88 -7.11 6.88
C ALA A 123 -15.10 -6.26 6.57
N GLU A 124 -15.45 -6.21 5.29
CA GLU A 124 -16.63 -5.48 4.81
C GLU A 124 -17.87 -6.37 4.86
N VAL A 125 -18.98 -5.81 5.33
CA VAL A 125 -20.29 -6.47 5.39
C VAL A 125 -21.28 -5.67 4.55
N ASP A 126 -21.98 -6.37 3.66
CA ASP A 126 -23.09 -5.81 2.85
C ASP A 126 -22.72 -4.55 2.03
N PHE A 127 -21.48 -4.46 1.52
CA PHE A 127 -20.96 -3.34 0.73
C PHE A 127 -21.13 -1.97 1.38
N SER A 128 -21.12 -1.90 2.71
CA SER A 128 -21.47 -0.65 3.37
C SER A 128 -20.74 -0.35 4.67
N LYS A 129 -20.25 -1.37 5.38
CA LYS A 129 -19.63 -1.19 6.68
C LYS A 129 -18.51 -2.16 6.95
N TYR A 130 -17.45 -1.60 7.51
CA TYR A 130 -16.28 -2.34 7.97
C TYR A 130 -16.37 -2.63 9.47
N GLY A 131 -15.98 -3.83 9.82
CA GLY A 131 -15.60 -4.26 11.15
C GLY A 131 -14.24 -4.94 11.10
N PHE A 132 -13.86 -5.61 12.17
CA PHE A 132 -12.59 -6.35 12.18
C PHE A 132 -12.81 -7.78 12.68
N ILE A 133 -12.18 -8.73 12.01
CA ILE A 133 -12.22 -10.16 12.30
C ILE A 133 -10.87 -10.65 12.81
N ASP A 134 -10.88 -11.70 13.61
CA ASP A 134 -9.69 -12.45 13.97
C ASP A 134 -9.33 -13.51 12.93
N ARG A 135 -8.21 -14.21 13.13
CA ARG A 135 -7.72 -15.26 12.22
C ARG A 135 -8.68 -16.46 12.03
N SER A 136 -9.63 -16.64 12.96
CA SER A 136 -10.69 -17.65 12.85
C SER A 136 -11.90 -17.17 12.04
N GLY A 137 -11.90 -15.92 11.60
CA GLY A 137 -13.02 -15.27 10.91
C GLY A 137 -14.16 -14.84 11.83
N LYS A 138 -13.90 -14.79 13.14
CA LYS A 138 -14.86 -14.26 14.09
C LYS A 138 -14.77 -12.74 14.14
N MET A 139 -15.92 -12.08 14.05
CA MET A 139 -16.02 -10.63 14.26
C MET A 139 -15.61 -10.27 15.70
N VAL A 140 -14.58 -9.41 15.83
CA VAL A 140 -14.05 -8.89 17.09
C VAL A 140 -14.55 -7.46 17.31
N ILE A 141 -14.59 -6.68 16.25
CA ILE A 141 -15.10 -5.31 16.25
C ILE A 141 -16.25 -5.26 15.26
N GLU A 142 -17.46 -5.01 15.76
CA GLU A 142 -18.69 -5.02 14.98
C GLU A 142 -18.67 -4.02 13.83
N PRO A 143 -19.29 -4.34 12.66
CA PRO A 143 -19.31 -3.50 11.49
C PRO A 143 -20.10 -2.20 11.76
N LYS A 144 -19.42 -1.09 11.82
CA LYS A 144 -20.02 0.23 12.06
C LYS A 144 -19.29 1.37 11.34
N PHE A 145 -18.10 1.10 10.82
CA PHE A 145 -17.27 2.11 10.18
C PHE A 145 -17.57 2.18 8.69
N PHE A 146 -17.61 3.39 8.15
CA PHE A 146 -17.71 3.64 6.72
C PHE A 146 -16.36 3.40 6.00
N PHE A 147 -15.27 3.78 6.67
CA PHE A 147 -13.91 3.61 6.18
C PHE A 147 -13.00 3.16 7.31
N VAL A 148 -12.02 2.33 6.98
CA VAL A 148 -10.98 1.88 7.91
C VAL A 148 -9.66 1.72 7.17
N LEU A 149 -8.56 1.91 7.89
CA LEU A 149 -7.23 1.44 7.47
C LEU A 149 -6.78 0.30 8.41
N PRO A 150 -5.84 -0.55 7.97
CA PRO A 150 -5.31 -1.62 8.80
C PRO A 150 -4.73 -1.09 10.11
N PHE A 151 -4.69 -1.95 11.12
CA PHE A 151 -3.98 -1.64 12.36
C PHE A 151 -2.48 -1.48 12.07
N ILE A 152 -1.90 -0.33 12.38
CA ILE A 152 -0.46 -0.09 12.35
C ILE A 152 -0.08 0.50 13.70
N ASP A 153 0.98 -0.03 14.28
CA ASP A 153 1.42 0.41 15.61
C ASP A 153 0.36 0.27 16.71
N GLY A 154 -0.63 -0.65 16.51
CA GLY A 154 -1.71 -0.95 17.44
C GLY A 154 -2.93 -0.06 17.32
N LEU A 155 -2.98 0.88 16.38
CA LEU A 155 -4.10 1.75 16.10
C LEU A 155 -4.57 1.63 14.65
N ALA A 156 -5.89 1.70 14.44
CA ALA A 156 -6.52 1.77 13.12
C ALA A 156 -7.22 3.11 12.94
N LEU A 157 -7.01 3.74 11.79
CA LEU A 157 -7.79 4.89 11.35
C LEU A 157 -9.20 4.42 11.01
N VAL A 158 -10.21 5.15 11.44
CA VAL A 158 -11.62 4.86 11.15
C VAL A 158 -12.44 6.12 10.95
N ASP A 159 -13.41 6.05 10.01
CA ASP A 159 -14.46 7.03 9.82
C ASP A 159 -15.83 6.37 10.07
N LEU A 160 -16.72 7.06 10.77
CA LEU A 160 -18.06 6.54 11.07
C LEU A 160 -19.05 6.78 9.94
N THR A 161 -18.85 7.82 9.13
CA THR A 161 -19.71 8.21 8.00
C THR A 161 -18.87 8.74 6.85
N GLU A 162 -19.43 8.81 5.64
CA GLU A 162 -18.75 9.26 4.42
C GLU A 162 -18.13 10.66 4.54
N ASP A 163 -18.90 11.61 5.13
CA ASP A 163 -18.43 12.98 5.37
C ASP A 163 -17.96 13.16 6.84
N GLY A 164 -17.64 12.06 7.50
CA GLY A 164 -17.27 12.05 8.92
C GLY A 164 -15.86 12.56 9.16
N LYS A 165 -15.59 12.82 10.44
CA LYS A 165 -14.22 13.06 10.90
C LYS A 165 -13.53 11.74 11.16
N SER A 166 -12.22 11.72 10.88
CA SER A 166 -11.35 10.58 11.17
C SER A 166 -10.95 10.55 12.64
N GLY A 167 -10.91 9.35 13.20
CA GLY A 167 -10.43 9.05 14.53
C GLY A 167 -9.62 7.75 14.55
N PHE A 168 -9.12 7.37 15.72
CA PHE A 168 -8.29 6.16 15.85
C PHE A 168 -8.81 5.26 16.95
N ILE A 169 -8.90 3.97 16.65
CA ILE A 169 -9.31 2.93 17.59
C ILE A 169 -8.15 1.98 17.93
N ASP A 170 -8.22 1.37 19.11
CA ASP A 170 -7.36 0.24 19.48
C ASP A 170 -7.93 -1.10 18.97
N THR A 171 -7.18 -2.19 19.14
CA THR A 171 -7.57 -3.55 18.73
C THR A 171 -8.80 -4.11 19.47
N THR A 172 -9.31 -3.41 20.49
CA THR A 172 -10.58 -3.72 21.15
C THR A 172 -11.78 -2.96 20.58
N GLY A 173 -11.53 -2.05 19.63
CA GLY A 173 -12.55 -1.20 18.99
C GLY A 173 -12.93 0.03 19.79
N ARG A 174 -12.16 0.40 20.82
CA ARG A 174 -12.35 1.62 21.60
C ARG A 174 -11.59 2.77 20.95
N PHE A 175 -12.22 3.95 20.90
CA PHE A 175 -11.52 5.14 20.48
C PHE A 175 -10.40 5.49 21.47
N VAL A 176 -9.18 5.61 20.95
CA VAL A 176 -8.04 6.20 21.64
C VAL A 176 -8.00 7.69 21.30
N ILE A 177 -8.36 8.03 20.06
CA ILE A 177 -8.50 9.41 19.60
C ILE A 177 -9.87 9.51 18.94
N GLU A 178 -10.77 10.27 19.57
CA GLU A 178 -12.13 10.48 19.07
C GLU A 178 -12.11 11.14 17.69
N PRO A 179 -13.13 10.86 16.81
CA PRO A 179 -13.23 11.44 15.49
C PRO A 179 -13.24 12.98 15.54
N GLN A 180 -12.22 13.60 14.98
CA GLN A 180 -12.06 15.05 15.02
C GLN A 180 -11.25 15.65 13.85
N PHE A 181 -10.60 14.82 13.04
CA PHE A 181 -9.75 15.27 11.94
C PHE A 181 -10.52 15.29 10.62
N ASP A 182 -10.24 16.29 9.77
CA ASP A 182 -10.83 16.39 8.42
C ASP A 182 -10.24 15.35 7.49
N GLU A 183 -8.93 15.09 7.62
CA GLU A 183 -8.17 14.05 6.94
C GLU A 183 -7.15 13.46 7.92
N ALA A 184 -6.82 12.21 7.76
CA ALA A 184 -5.77 11.55 8.51
C ALA A 184 -5.20 10.37 7.72
N GLU A 185 -3.99 9.97 8.08
CA GLU A 185 -3.34 8.76 7.59
C GLU A 185 -2.99 7.83 8.75
N SER A 186 -2.61 6.59 8.44
CA SER A 186 -2.20 5.62 9.45
C SER A 186 -1.01 6.11 10.28
N PHE A 187 -0.95 5.65 11.52
CA PHE A 187 0.27 5.77 12.31
C PHE A 187 1.43 5.05 11.61
N SER A 188 2.59 5.67 11.65
CA SER A 188 3.85 5.07 11.23
C SER A 188 4.98 5.73 11.98
N GLU A 189 5.95 4.95 12.45
CA GLU A 189 7.10 5.45 13.22
C GLU A 189 6.70 6.28 14.44
N GLY A 190 5.55 5.93 15.04
CA GLY A 190 5.02 6.54 16.26
C GLY A 190 4.23 7.83 16.08
N VAL A 191 4.03 8.31 14.85
CA VAL A 191 3.23 9.50 14.54
C VAL A 191 2.25 9.25 13.41
N ALA A 192 1.19 10.05 13.34
CA ALA A 192 0.25 10.07 12.21
C ALA A 192 0.08 11.50 11.69
N PRO A 193 0.08 11.72 10.37
CA PRO A 193 -0.29 12.99 9.81
C PRO A 193 -1.81 13.14 9.88
N VAL A 194 -2.26 14.31 10.35
CA VAL A 194 -3.68 14.64 10.46
C VAL A 194 -3.92 16.07 9.99
N MET A 195 -5.07 16.32 9.39
CA MET A 195 -5.53 17.66 9.03
C MET A 195 -6.71 18.05 9.91
N LYS A 196 -6.66 19.24 10.46
CA LYS A 196 -7.75 19.86 11.21
C LYS A 196 -7.86 21.32 10.84
N ASP A 197 -9.09 21.73 10.45
CA ASP A 197 -9.37 23.10 10.05
C ASP A 197 -8.40 23.63 8.96
N GLY A 198 -8.07 22.77 7.97
CA GLY A 198 -7.18 23.08 6.85
C GLY A 198 -5.68 23.14 7.21
N SER A 199 -5.28 22.71 8.40
CA SER A 199 -3.89 22.71 8.85
C SER A 199 -3.41 21.29 9.15
N TRP A 200 -2.32 20.88 8.50
CA TRP A 200 -1.66 19.62 8.75
C TRP A 200 -0.77 19.64 10.00
N SER A 201 -0.73 18.54 10.72
CA SER A 201 0.23 18.29 11.81
C SER A 201 0.53 16.80 11.92
N PHE A 202 1.65 16.46 12.55
CA PHE A 202 1.88 15.12 13.07
C PHE A 202 1.42 15.04 14.53
N ILE A 203 0.70 13.98 14.87
CA ILE A 203 0.28 13.68 16.25
C ILE A 203 0.92 12.39 16.76
N ASP A 204 1.09 12.27 18.07
CA ASP A 204 1.44 11.01 18.73
C ASP A 204 0.22 10.10 18.94
N LYS A 205 0.44 8.89 19.45
CA LYS A 205 -0.61 7.91 19.72
C LYS A 205 -1.65 8.32 20.79
N ASN A 206 -1.41 9.42 21.51
CA ASN A 206 -2.36 10.00 22.47
C ASN A 206 -3.15 11.17 21.83
N GLY A 207 -2.90 11.47 20.56
CA GLY A 207 -3.52 12.61 19.86
C GLY A 207 -2.86 13.95 20.16
N VAL A 208 -1.67 13.96 20.77
CA VAL A 208 -0.93 15.19 21.08
C VAL A 208 -0.14 15.63 19.83
N GLU A 209 -0.27 16.91 19.44
CA GLU A 209 0.51 17.49 18.34
C GLU A 209 2.02 17.44 18.65
N VAL A 210 2.75 16.74 17.78
CA VAL A 210 4.23 16.62 17.86
C VAL A 210 4.89 17.67 16.99
N SER A 211 4.35 17.91 15.80
CA SER A 211 4.89 18.85 14.84
C SER A 211 3.79 19.51 14.03
N ARG A 212 3.77 20.84 14.00
CA ARG A 212 2.82 21.63 13.23
C ARG A 212 3.36 21.90 11.84
N LEU A 213 2.65 21.42 10.82
CA LEU A 213 3.05 21.56 9.41
C LEU A 213 2.37 22.77 8.74
N GLY A 214 1.19 23.19 9.26
CA GLY A 214 0.42 24.31 8.74
C GLY A 214 -0.36 23.95 7.45
N ASP A 215 -0.66 24.97 6.66
CA ASP A 215 -1.46 24.92 5.43
C ASP A 215 -0.62 24.89 4.15
N ARG A 216 0.70 24.73 4.27
CA ARG A 216 1.63 24.76 3.11
C ARG A 216 1.60 23.52 2.23
N PHE A 217 0.97 22.43 2.70
CA PHE A 217 0.87 21.18 1.98
C PHE A 217 -0.60 20.88 1.66
N ASP A 218 -0.87 20.51 0.42
CA ASP A 218 -2.19 20.03 0.02
C ASP A 218 -2.49 18.64 0.57
N TYR A 219 -1.43 17.83 0.78
CA TYR A 219 -1.53 16.50 1.34
C TYR A 219 -0.23 16.04 1.99
N VAL A 220 -0.33 15.28 3.08
CA VAL A 220 0.80 14.71 3.82
C VAL A 220 0.53 13.24 4.07
N MET A 221 1.43 12.35 3.60
CA MET A 221 1.34 10.92 3.87
C MET A 221 2.07 10.52 5.15
N SER A 222 1.81 9.31 5.61
CA SER A 222 2.54 8.70 6.73
C SER A 222 4.04 8.64 6.46
N LEU A 223 4.83 8.69 7.53
CA LEU A 223 6.27 8.49 7.47
C LEU A 223 6.61 7.08 7.00
N THR A 224 7.63 6.98 6.20
CA THR A 224 8.25 5.71 5.81
C THR A 224 9.75 5.92 5.74
N GLU A 225 10.52 5.16 6.50
CA GLU A 225 11.98 5.29 6.61
C GLU A 225 12.43 6.71 6.97
N GLY A 226 11.66 7.39 7.85
CA GLY A 226 11.92 8.75 8.32
C GLY A 226 11.45 9.88 7.40
N TYR A 227 10.79 9.58 6.29
CA TYR A 227 10.35 10.55 5.29
C TYR A 227 8.84 10.48 5.07
N ALA A 228 8.18 11.63 5.06
CA ALA A 228 6.80 11.74 4.61
C ALA A 228 6.76 12.38 3.22
N ARG A 229 5.99 11.76 2.32
CA ARG A 229 5.69 12.36 1.03
C ARG A 229 4.66 13.47 1.23
N VAL A 230 4.91 14.63 0.62
CA VAL A 230 3.99 15.76 0.63
C VAL A 230 3.61 16.18 -0.78
N LYS A 231 2.40 16.67 -0.93
CA LYS A 231 1.93 17.31 -2.16
C LYS A 231 1.89 18.81 -1.98
N MET A 232 2.39 19.56 -2.99
CA MET A 232 2.36 21.01 -3.06
C MET A 232 1.96 21.40 -4.49
N GLY A 233 0.73 21.81 -4.69
CA GLY A 233 0.15 21.98 -6.02
C GLY A 233 0.14 20.66 -6.78
N GLU A 234 0.73 20.63 -7.96
CA GLU A 234 0.78 19.42 -8.80
C GLU A 234 2.07 18.58 -8.58
N LYS A 235 2.87 18.92 -7.57
CA LYS A 235 4.17 18.29 -7.36
C LYS A 235 4.30 17.64 -6.00
N TYR A 236 5.17 16.64 -5.94
CA TYR A 236 5.49 15.89 -4.73
C TYR A 236 6.91 16.19 -4.28
N GLY A 237 7.08 16.29 -2.97
CA GLY A 237 8.35 16.45 -2.26
C GLY A 237 8.42 15.56 -1.02
N LEU A 238 9.46 15.74 -0.22
CA LEU A 238 9.68 14.97 1.00
C LEU A 238 9.94 15.89 2.18
N ILE A 239 9.38 15.56 3.32
CA ILE A 239 9.65 16.19 4.62
C ILE A 239 10.11 15.16 5.64
N ASP A 240 10.78 15.64 6.70
CA ASP A 240 11.00 14.86 7.92
C ASP A 240 9.81 14.99 8.89
N LYS A 241 9.90 14.30 10.03
CA LYS A 241 8.86 14.35 11.08
C LYS A 241 8.74 15.72 11.77
N GLU A 242 9.75 16.56 11.70
CA GLU A 242 9.73 17.95 12.17
C GLU A 242 9.08 18.90 11.15
N GLY A 243 8.80 18.40 9.94
CA GLY A 243 8.20 19.15 8.84
C GLY A 243 9.20 19.94 8.01
N ASN A 244 10.51 19.69 8.13
CA ASN A 244 11.51 20.30 7.27
C ASN A 244 11.45 19.69 5.87
N LEU A 245 11.46 20.54 4.84
CA LEU A 245 11.50 20.09 3.45
C LEU A 245 12.91 19.57 3.13
N LEU A 246 13.03 18.26 2.94
CA LEU A 246 14.29 17.59 2.64
C LEU A 246 14.53 17.48 1.13
N VAL A 247 13.45 17.32 0.37
CA VAL A 247 13.48 17.32 -1.09
C VAL A 247 12.32 18.19 -1.59
N ASP A 248 12.68 19.22 -2.39
CA ASP A 248 11.71 20.15 -2.96
C ASP A 248 10.61 19.43 -3.74
N ALA A 249 9.40 19.98 -3.72
CA ALA A 249 8.27 19.49 -4.50
C ALA A 249 8.50 19.73 -5.99
N LYS A 250 9.15 18.77 -6.64
CA LYS A 250 9.51 18.82 -8.07
C LYS A 250 9.05 17.60 -8.87
N PHE A 251 8.64 16.51 -8.21
CA PHE A 251 8.25 15.27 -8.87
C PHE A 251 6.79 15.32 -9.32
N ASP A 252 6.52 14.85 -10.55
CA ASP A 252 5.16 14.65 -11.08
C ASP A 252 4.49 13.42 -10.47
N ASN A 253 5.32 12.45 -10.05
CA ASN A 253 4.93 11.28 -9.28
C ASN A 253 6.09 10.91 -8.36
N LEU A 254 5.75 10.51 -7.14
CA LEU A 254 6.70 10.07 -6.13
C LEU A 254 5.98 9.02 -5.27
N ASN A 255 6.51 7.80 -5.22
CA ASN A 255 6.03 6.76 -4.32
C ASN A 255 6.68 6.90 -2.94
N ILE A 256 6.20 6.10 -1.99
CA ILE A 256 6.83 5.97 -0.68
C ILE A 256 8.21 5.33 -0.82
N PHE A 257 9.10 5.65 0.12
CA PHE A 257 10.38 4.96 0.23
C PHE A 257 10.19 3.56 0.78
N SER A 258 10.96 2.65 0.23
CA SER A 258 11.14 1.31 0.76
C SER A 258 12.55 0.82 0.41
N GLU A 259 13.26 0.32 1.40
CA GLU A 259 14.64 -0.16 1.26
C GLU A 259 15.59 0.89 0.66
N GLY A 260 15.39 2.16 1.03
CA GLY A 260 16.25 3.28 0.60
C GLY A 260 15.93 3.83 -0.79
N LEU A 261 14.92 3.34 -1.48
CA LEU A 261 14.56 3.74 -2.83
C LEU A 261 13.06 4.07 -2.94
N ALA A 262 12.73 5.10 -3.73
CA ALA A 262 11.36 5.44 -4.08
C ALA A 262 11.24 5.65 -5.59
N TYR A 263 10.19 5.09 -6.21
CA TYR A 263 9.92 5.42 -7.60
C TYR A 263 9.49 6.87 -7.75
N ALA A 264 10.06 7.57 -8.73
CA ALA A 264 9.77 8.97 -9.00
C ALA A 264 9.74 9.25 -10.50
N ARG A 265 8.99 10.31 -10.88
CA ARG A 265 8.93 10.83 -12.23
C ARG A 265 9.03 12.35 -12.23
N ILE A 266 9.83 12.89 -13.17
CA ILE A 266 9.90 14.32 -13.49
C ILE A 266 9.84 14.45 -15.02
N GLY A 267 8.76 15.01 -15.57
CA GLY A 267 8.54 15.09 -17.00
C GLY A 267 8.60 13.70 -17.63
N ASP A 268 9.50 13.54 -18.60
CA ASP A 268 9.73 12.26 -19.26
C ASP A 268 10.75 11.36 -18.55
N THR A 269 11.38 11.81 -17.49
CA THR A 269 12.37 11.04 -16.74
C THR A 269 11.70 10.31 -15.60
N HIS A 270 11.92 9.00 -15.48
CA HIS A 270 11.42 8.19 -14.38
C HIS A 270 12.45 7.15 -13.91
N GLY A 271 12.25 6.64 -12.72
CA GLY A 271 13.10 5.63 -12.11
C GLY A 271 13.03 5.66 -10.60
N TYR A 272 14.02 5.11 -9.95
CA TYR A 272 14.08 5.13 -8.49
C TYR A 272 15.07 6.19 -8.00
N ILE A 273 14.63 6.99 -7.04
CA ILE A 273 15.46 7.99 -6.37
C ILE A 273 15.90 7.49 -5.00
N ASN A 274 17.04 8.01 -4.54
CA ASN A 274 17.49 7.88 -3.15
C ASN A 274 16.94 9.01 -2.28
N TYR A 275 17.23 8.99 -0.98
CA TYR A 275 16.79 9.99 0.01
C TYR A 275 17.19 11.43 -0.31
N SER A 276 18.23 11.65 -1.12
CA SER A 276 18.62 12.99 -1.57
C SER A 276 17.80 13.48 -2.77
N GLY A 277 16.82 12.71 -3.24
CA GLY A 277 16.01 13.04 -4.40
C GLY A 277 16.75 12.91 -5.74
N ASN A 278 17.85 12.15 -5.79
CA ASN A 278 18.63 11.86 -6.99
C ASN A 278 18.28 10.47 -7.52
N PHE A 279 18.15 10.36 -8.87
CA PHE A 279 17.92 9.06 -9.50
C PHE A 279 19.11 8.12 -9.29
N ALA A 280 18.90 7.04 -8.55
CA ALA A 280 19.85 5.94 -8.38
C ALA A 280 19.71 4.90 -9.50
N ILE A 281 18.47 4.65 -9.94
CA ILE A 281 18.14 3.80 -11.08
C ILE A 281 17.32 4.66 -12.03
N GLN A 282 17.92 5.11 -13.13
CA GLN A 282 17.26 5.98 -14.11
C GLN A 282 17.11 5.28 -15.44
N LYS A 283 15.95 5.40 -16.06
CA LYS A 283 15.73 4.94 -17.42
C LYS A 283 15.17 6.07 -18.30
N PRO A 284 15.67 6.22 -19.55
CA PRO A 284 15.06 7.12 -20.51
C PRO A 284 13.70 6.57 -20.95
N VAL A 285 12.72 7.46 -21.10
CA VAL A 285 11.38 7.13 -21.57
C VAL A 285 11.44 6.63 -23.01
N THR A 286 10.96 5.42 -23.25
CA THR A 286 10.34 5.09 -24.54
C THR A 286 8.89 5.60 -24.47
N LYS A 287 8.42 6.31 -25.50
CA LYS A 287 7.10 6.97 -25.53
C LYS A 287 6.00 6.05 -24.97
N PRO A 288 5.11 6.56 -24.08
CA PRO A 288 4.04 5.77 -23.49
C PRO A 288 3.15 5.19 -24.60
N THR A 289 2.89 3.90 -24.54
CA THR A 289 1.94 3.23 -25.42
C THR A 289 0.51 3.67 -25.08
N LEU A 290 -0.42 3.50 -26.03
CA LEU A 290 -1.85 3.86 -25.84
C LEU A 290 -2.48 3.20 -24.59
N ILE A 291 -1.92 2.09 -24.14
CA ILE A 291 -2.35 1.31 -22.95
C ILE A 291 -2.03 2.06 -21.67
N ASP A 292 -0.89 2.74 -21.57
CA ASP A 292 -0.51 3.53 -20.39
C ASP A 292 -1.47 4.69 -20.15
N LYS A 293 -2.07 5.26 -21.22
CA LYS A 293 -3.07 6.33 -21.14
C LYS A 293 -4.45 5.86 -20.67
N LEU A 294 -4.77 4.58 -20.80
CA LEU A 294 -6.07 4.02 -20.43
C LEU A 294 -6.10 3.48 -19.00
N ARG A 295 -4.98 3.02 -18.46
CA ARG A 295 -4.85 2.53 -17.08
C ARG A 295 -4.81 3.66 -16.02
N GLY A 296 -4.29 4.81 -16.33
CA GLY A 296 -4.18 5.96 -15.40
C GLY A 296 -5.51 6.59 -14.95
N ARG A 297 -6.67 5.96 -15.22
CA ARG A 297 -8.00 6.43 -14.81
C ARG A 297 -8.71 5.57 -13.76
N LYS A 298 -8.15 4.44 -13.30
CA LYS A 298 -8.86 3.53 -12.39
C LYS A 298 -8.11 3.10 -11.12
N ASP A 299 -6.82 3.41 -10.97
CA ASP A 299 -5.99 2.82 -9.91
C ASP A 299 -5.79 3.72 -8.66
N TRP A 300 -6.62 4.76 -8.48
CA TRP A 300 -6.50 5.69 -7.35
C TRP A 300 -7.43 5.38 -6.16
N LEU A 301 -8.19 4.28 -6.21
CA LEU A 301 -9.21 3.97 -5.20
C LEU A 301 -8.99 2.64 -4.46
N ARG A 302 -7.81 2.06 -4.48
CA ARG A 302 -7.50 0.86 -3.68
C ARG A 302 -6.06 0.91 -3.17
N TRP A 303 -5.85 1.66 -2.10
CA TRP A 303 -4.77 1.48 -1.10
C TRP A 303 -5.20 2.15 0.19
#